data_d4c01db976bedcb204d0185a2efe8b41
#
_entry.id   d4c01db976bedcb204d0185a2efe8b41
#
_cell.length_a   1.000
_cell.length_b   1.000
_cell.length_c   1.000
_cell.angle_alpha   90.00
_cell.angle_beta   90.00
_cell.angle_gamma   90.00
#
_symmetry.space_group_name_H-M   'P 1'
#
loop_
_entity.id
_entity.type
_entity.pdbx_description
1 polymer ?
#
loop_
_entity_poly.entity_id
_entity_poly.type
_entity_poly.pdbx_seq_one_letter_code
_entity_poly.pdbx_strand_id
1 'polypeptide(L)'
;MEQNVVLEMRDISKNFTGVRALSHVDFTLRKGEIHALMGENGAGKSTLIKVLTGVHEFESGSIHMAGNSNAILNHSPQEAQANGISTVYQEVNLCPNLTVAENLFIGREPRKMGMIDWKQMNERSGKLLESLDIHVPPTQMLEECSIAIQQMIAIARAVDMKCRVLILDEPTSSLDDDEVEKLFVLMRRLRDEGVGIIFVTHFLEQVYAVCDRITVLRNGELVGEYETKDLPRVMLVAKMMGKDFDDLADIKGDHKDKKITKAEPVIEAKGLSHKGTIKPFDITINKGEVIGLTGLLGSGRSELVRAIYGADKADTGTLKVKGKEVKINTPLDAMKLGMAYLPEDRKAEGIIADLSVRENIIIALQAKRGMFHPLSKKEMEEAADKYIKLLQIKTASRETPIKSLSGGNQQKVILGRWLLTNPDYLILDEPTRGIDIGTKTEIQKLVLDLADQGMAVTFISSEVEEMLRTCSRMAVLRDGQKVGELEEDELSQSGVMKAIAGGDDK
;
A
#
# COMPACT_ATOMS: atom_id res chain seq x y z
N MET A 1 -37.18 1.30 2.91
CA MET A 1 -36.05 1.25 1.97
C MET A 1 -36.48 1.82 0.63
N GLU A 2 -35.67 2.70 0.05
CA GLU A 2 -35.85 3.12 -1.34
C GLU A 2 -35.77 1.90 -2.27
N GLN A 3 -36.48 1.92 -3.40
CA GLN A 3 -36.65 0.76 -4.31
C GLN A 3 -35.32 0.14 -4.83
N ASN A 4 -34.16 0.77 -4.57
CA ASN A 4 -32.87 0.32 -5.09
C ASN A 4 -31.78 0.03 -4.02
N VAL A 5 -32.12 0.13 -2.73
CA VAL A 5 -31.17 -0.11 -1.63
C VAL A 5 -31.09 -1.61 -1.34
N VAL A 6 -29.87 -2.19 -1.36
CA VAL A 6 -29.63 -3.61 -1.03
C VAL A 6 -29.21 -3.79 0.43
N LEU A 7 -28.47 -2.83 0.98
CA LEU A 7 -28.01 -2.81 2.37
C LEU A 7 -28.13 -1.40 2.95
N GLU A 8 -28.61 -1.29 4.16
CA GLU A 8 -28.68 -0.04 4.92
C GLU A 8 -28.28 -0.29 6.37
N MET A 9 -27.28 0.43 6.83
CA MET A 9 -26.83 0.48 8.22
C MET A 9 -27.18 1.86 8.77
N ARG A 10 -27.87 1.93 9.90
CA ARG A 10 -28.31 3.19 10.53
C ARG A 10 -27.81 3.28 11.95
N ASP A 11 -27.24 4.43 12.29
CA ASP A 11 -26.84 4.81 13.66
C ASP A 11 -25.94 3.80 14.35
N ILE A 12 -25.01 3.20 13.59
CA ILE A 12 -24.13 2.16 14.10
C ILE A 12 -23.07 2.74 15.02
N SER A 13 -23.05 2.24 16.27
CA SER A 13 -22.04 2.62 17.26
C SER A 13 -21.33 1.39 17.82
N LYS A 14 -20.00 1.48 18.00
CA LYS A 14 -19.15 0.44 18.57
C LYS A 14 -18.02 1.00 19.37
N ASN A 15 -17.90 0.56 20.63
CA ASN A 15 -16.77 0.89 21.50
C ASN A 15 -15.91 -0.36 21.78
N PHE A 16 -14.60 -0.17 21.86
CA PHE A 16 -13.67 -1.12 22.46
C PHE A 16 -13.08 -0.47 23.73
N THR A 17 -12.46 -1.26 24.60
CA THR A 17 -11.89 -0.76 25.84
C THR A 17 -10.98 0.46 25.59
N GLY A 18 -11.47 1.65 25.95
CA GLY A 18 -10.74 2.92 25.82
C GLY A 18 -10.77 3.58 24.42
N VAL A 19 -11.45 2.99 23.42
CA VAL A 19 -11.52 3.53 22.05
C VAL A 19 -12.93 3.46 21.49
N ARG A 20 -13.47 4.62 21.08
CA ARG A 20 -14.73 4.71 20.33
C ARG A 20 -14.43 4.45 18.85
N ALA A 21 -14.72 3.25 18.38
CA ALA A 21 -14.36 2.81 17.03
C ALA A 21 -15.37 3.21 15.95
N LEU A 22 -16.68 3.28 16.32
CA LEU A 22 -17.76 3.80 15.48
C LEU A 22 -18.72 4.64 16.34
N SER A 23 -19.20 5.73 15.79
CA SER A 23 -20.06 6.71 16.44
C SER A 23 -21.15 7.16 15.49
N HIS A 24 -22.38 6.63 15.66
CA HIS A 24 -23.56 7.03 14.88
C HIS A 24 -23.33 7.01 13.36
N VAL A 25 -22.72 5.90 12.87
CA VAL A 25 -22.36 5.77 11.45
C VAL A 25 -23.54 5.25 10.66
N ASP A 26 -23.89 5.97 9.60
CA ASP A 26 -24.81 5.55 8.57
C ASP A 26 -24.04 5.07 7.34
N PHE A 27 -24.53 4.01 6.68
CA PHE A 27 -23.97 3.51 5.43
C PHE A 27 -25.07 2.90 4.56
N THR A 28 -25.09 3.27 3.30
CA THR A 28 -26.11 2.78 2.34
C THR A 28 -25.43 2.23 1.10
N LEU A 29 -25.79 0.99 0.70
CA LEU A 29 -25.36 0.36 -0.55
C LEU A 29 -26.56 0.10 -1.44
N ARG A 30 -26.45 0.45 -2.72
CA ARG A 30 -27.48 0.21 -3.73
C ARG A 30 -27.22 -1.10 -4.49
N LYS A 31 -28.25 -1.64 -5.07
CA LYS A 31 -28.16 -2.80 -5.97
C LYS A 31 -27.42 -2.41 -7.24
N GLY A 32 -26.41 -3.20 -7.65
CA GLY A 32 -25.62 -2.90 -8.85
C GLY A 32 -24.81 -1.61 -8.72
N GLU A 33 -24.16 -1.44 -7.58
CA GLU A 33 -23.31 -0.31 -7.27
C GLU A 33 -21.94 -0.80 -6.77
N ILE A 34 -20.88 -0.12 -7.16
CA ILE A 34 -19.55 -0.25 -6.54
C ILE A 34 -19.34 0.96 -5.65
N HIS A 35 -19.37 0.76 -4.35
CA HIS A 35 -19.31 1.81 -3.34
C HIS A 35 -18.00 1.76 -2.59
N ALA A 36 -17.18 2.80 -2.71
CA ALA A 36 -15.93 2.91 -1.96
C ALA A 36 -16.17 3.29 -0.50
N LEU A 37 -15.55 2.56 0.44
CA LEU A 37 -15.50 2.93 1.85
C LEU A 37 -14.10 3.45 2.16
N MET A 38 -13.97 4.78 2.32
CA MET A 38 -12.72 5.51 2.42
C MET A 38 -12.49 6.09 3.82
N GLY A 39 -11.24 6.38 4.15
CA GLY A 39 -10.81 6.98 5.41
C GLY A 39 -9.40 6.54 5.78
N GLU A 40 -8.73 7.25 6.68
CA GLU A 40 -7.40 6.89 7.17
C GLU A 40 -7.39 5.56 7.95
N ASN A 41 -6.19 5.04 8.25
CA ASN A 41 -6.06 3.90 9.15
C ASN A 41 -6.57 4.26 10.55
N GLY A 42 -7.47 3.42 11.09
CA GLY A 42 -8.16 3.73 12.34
C GLY A 42 -9.45 4.54 12.18
N ALA A 43 -9.86 4.92 10.95
CA ALA A 43 -11.10 5.66 10.71
C ALA A 43 -12.40 4.87 11.00
N GLY A 44 -12.30 3.55 11.26
CA GLY A 44 -13.46 2.71 11.57
C GLY A 44 -13.91 1.78 10.45
N LYS A 45 -13.29 1.82 9.24
CA LYS A 45 -13.69 1.01 8.06
C LYS A 45 -13.80 -0.49 8.37
N SER A 46 -12.70 -1.09 8.84
CA SER A 46 -12.66 -2.52 9.16
C SER A 46 -13.58 -2.88 10.33
N THR A 47 -13.83 -1.96 11.25
CA THR A 47 -14.81 -2.15 12.33
C THR A 47 -16.22 -2.19 11.77
N LEU A 48 -16.57 -1.30 10.84
CA LEU A 48 -17.89 -1.29 10.19
C LEU A 48 -18.14 -2.59 9.42
N ILE A 49 -17.14 -3.09 8.68
CA ILE A 49 -17.20 -4.38 7.98
C ILE A 49 -17.35 -5.54 8.98
N LYS A 50 -16.59 -5.55 10.07
CA LYS A 50 -16.68 -6.61 11.10
C LYS A 50 -18.01 -6.61 11.84
N VAL A 51 -18.62 -5.44 12.03
CA VAL A 51 -20.00 -5.31 12.54
C VAL A 51 -21.00 -5.90 11.52
N LEU A 52 -20.88 -5.52 10.26
CA LEU A 52 -21.76 -6.02 9.20
C LEU A 52 -21.67 -7.55 9.03
N THR A 53 -20.48 -8.11 9.17
CA THR A 53 -20.21 -9.55 9.03
C THR A 53 -20.43 -10.36 10.31
N GLY A 54 -20.84 -9.73 11.41
CA GLY A 54 -21.10 -10.42 12.69
C GLY A 54 -19.84 -10.89 13.42
N VAL A 55 -18.66 -10.39 13.06
CA VAL A 55 -17.42 -10.62 13.83
C VAL A 55 -17.42 -9.78 15.11
N HIS A 56 -18.04 -8.62 15.07
CA HIS A 56 -18.24 -7.75 16.22
C HIS A 56 -19.72 -7.40 16.39
N GLU A 57 -20.24 -7.48 17.59
CA GLU A 57 -21.54 -6.93 17.95
C GLU A 57 -21.44 -5.39 18.03
N PHE A 58 -22.48 -4.69 17.61
CA PHE A 58 -22.63 -3.24 17.77
C PHE A 58 -23.48 -2.92 19.00
N GLU A 59 -23.34 -1.71 19.54
CA GLU A 59 -24.02 -1.28 20.77
C GLU A 59 -25.35 -0.59 20.50
N SER A 60 -25.44 0.13 19.39
CA SER A 60 -26.66 0.78 18.93
C SER A 60 -26.74 0.80 17.42
N GLY A 61 -27.95 0.99 16.91
CA GLY A 61 -28.24 1.07 15.49
C GLY A 61 -29.02 -0.11 14.94
N SER A 62 -29.11 -0.20 13.64
CA SER A 62 -29.82 -1.29 12.94
C SER A 62 -29.22 -1.56 11.56
N ILE A 63 -29.30 -2.82 11.10
CA ILE A 63 -28.85 -3.24 9.77
C ILE A 63 -30.05 -3.82 9.03
N HIS A 64 -30.32 -3.33 7.83
CA HIS A 64 -31.42 -3.75 6.99
C HIS A 64 -30.91 -4.25 5.64
N MET A 65 -31.44 -5.38 5.18
CA MET A 65 -31.17 -5.95 3.86
C MET A 65 -32.44 -5.98 3.01
N ALA A 66 -32.31 -5.71 1.72
CA ALA A 66 -33.42 -5.85 0.78
C ALA A 66 -34.03 -7.25 0.86
N GLY A 67 -35.37 -7.29 0.85
CA GLY A 67 -36.15 -8.55 0.96
C GLY A 67 -36.34 -9.06 2.39
N ASN A 68 -35.76 -8.45 3.40
CA ASN A 68 -36.01 -8.74 4.81
C ASN A 68 -36.93 -7.65 5.39
N SER A 69 -38.03 -8.05 6.00
CA SER A 69 -39.00 -7.12 6.65
C SER A 69 -38.45 -6.53 7.96
N ASN A 70 -37.55 -7.25 8.64
CA ASN A 70 -36.95 -6.87 9.90
C ASN A 70 -35.48 -6.52 9.74
N ALA A 71 -34.93 -5.78 10.71
CA ALA A 71 -33.50 -5.61 10.85
C ALA A 71 -32.83 -6.97 11.01
N ILE A 72 -31.64 -7.13 10.40
CA ILE A 72 -30.83 -8.34 10.56
C ILE A 72 -29.80 -8.10 11.67
N LEU A 73 -29.46 -9.17 12.38
CA LEU A 73 -28.35 -9.20 13.32
C LEU A 73 -27.51 -10.43 12.98
N ASN A 74 -26.29 -10.20 12.52
CA ASN A 74 -25.34 -11.27 12.25
C ASN A 74 -24.47 -11.51 13.49
N HIS A 75 -24.42 -12.76 13.98
CA HIS A 75 -23.54 -13.15 15.09
C HIS A 75 -22.31 -13.92 14.62
N SER A 76 -22.19 -14.15 13.32
CA SER A 76 -21.08 -14.86 12.70
C SER A 76 -20.98 -14.54 11.20
N PRO A 77 -19.80 -14.74 10.60
CA PRO A 77 -19.64 -14.64 9.14
C PRO A 77 -20.52 -15.62 8.37
N GLN A 78 -20.84 -16.78 8.95
CA GLN A 78 -21.74 -17.78 8.34
C GLN A 78 -23.18 -17.26 8.26
N GLU A 79 -23.64 -16.57 9.28
CA GLU A 79 -24.97 -15.93 9.27
C GLU A 79 -25.02 -14.78 8.27
N ALA A 80 -23.94 -13.97 8.20
CA ALA A 80 -23.83 -12.92 7.19
C ALA A 80 -23.89 -13.51 5.77
N GLN A 81 -23.20 -14.62 5.51
CA GLN A 81 -23.26 -15.32 4.23
C GLN A 81 -24.67 -15.86 3.94
N ALA A 82 -25.36 -16.42 4.92
CA ALA A 82 -26.75 -16.88 4.76
C ALA A 82 -27.70 -15.71 4.43
N ASN A 83 -27.41 -14.51 4.92
CA ASN A 83 -28.12 -13.27 4.58
C ASN A 83 -27.68 -12.66 3.23
N GLY A 84 -26.71 -13.29 2.52
CA GLY A 84 -26.23 -12.86 1.21
C GLY A 84 -25.13 -11.80 1.26
N ILE A 85 -24.37 -11.72 2.35
CA ILE A 85 -23.20 -10.85 2.51
C ILE A 85 -21.95 -11.71 2.50
N SER A 86 -21.05 -11.50 1.56
CA SER A 86 -19.78 -12.21 1.45
C SER A 86 -18.61 -11.24 1.51
N THR A 87 -17.49 -11.65 2.13
CA THR A 87 -16.29 -10.84 2.26
C THR A 87 -15.08 -11.56 1.70
N VAL A 88 -14.31 -10.85 0.91
CA VAL A 88 -12.96 -11.22 0.49
C VAL A 88 -12.01 -10.28 1.21
N TYR A 89 -11.22 -10.82 2.13
CA TYR A 89 -10.26 -10.07 2.94
C TYR A 89 -8.93 -9.88 2.19
N GLN A 90 -8.13 -8.95 2.64
CA GLN A 90 -6.77 -8.67 2.15
C GLN A 90 -5.89 -9.93 2.14
N GLU A 91 -5.90 -10.71 3.22
CA GLU A 91 -5.33 -12.07 3.24
C GLU A 91 -6.41 -13.04 2.80
N VAL A 92 -6.20 -13.64 1.61
CA VAL A 92 -7.20 -14.52 1.01
C VAL A 92 -7.42 -15.75 1.87
N ASN A 93 -8.62 -15.89 2.44
CA ASN A 93 -9.02 -17.03 3.27
C ASN A 93 -9.34 -18.27 2.41
N LEU A 94 -8.32 -18.78 1.72
CA LEU A 94 -8.34 -20.01 0.94
C LEU A 94 -7.29 -20.99 1.48
N CYS A 95 -7.45 -22.26 1.16
CA CYS A 95 -6.55 -23.33 1.59
C CYS A 95 -5.54 -23.64 0.46
N PRO A 96 -4.25 -23.24 0.59
CA PRO A 96 -3.25 -23.41 -0.48
C PRO A 96 -3.04 -24.86 -0.92
N ASN A 97 -3.16 -25.78 0.03
CA ASN A 97 -2.98 -27.23 -0.16
C ASN A 97 -4.22 -27.98 -0.67
N LEU A 98 -5.23 -27.25 -1.10
CA LEU A 98 -6.43 -27.79 -1.77
C LEU A 98 -6.51 -27.30 -3.21
N THR A 99 -7.24 -28.05 -4.04
CA THR A 99 -7.50 -27.65 -5.43
C THR A 99 -8.42 -26.43 -5.49
N VAL A 100 -8.46 -25.79 -6.66
CA VAL A 100 -9.38 -24.69 -6.95
C VAL A 100 -10.84 -25.12 -6.70
N ALA A 101 -11.24 -26.31 -7.17
CA ALA A 101 -12.59 -26.83 -6.99
C ALA A 101 -12.93 -27.07 -5.51
N GLU A 102 -12.00 -27.59 -4.72
CA GLU A 102 -12.18 -27.77 -3.28
C GLU A 102 -12.34 -26.43 -2.57
N ASN A 103 -11.54 -25.43 -2.90
CA ASN A 103 -11.67 -24.08 -2.34
C ASN A 103 -13.00 -23.42 -2.67
N LEU A 104 -13.54 -23.63 -3.87
CA LEU A 104 -14.86 -23.12 -4.27
C LEU A 104 -16.01 -23.74 -3.48
N PHE A 105 -15.90 -25.04 -3.15
CA PHE A 105 -16.99 -25.80 -2.54
C PHE A 105 -16.75 -26.27 -1.11
N ILE A 106 -15.68 -25.84 -0.44
CA ILE A 106 -15.35 -26.21 0.93
C ILE A 106 -16.56 -26.05 1.86
N GLY A 107 -16.94 -27.12 2.58
CA GLY A 107 -18.11 -27.17 3.42
C GLY A 107 -19.47 -27.31 2.70
N ARG A 108 -19.47 -27.32 1.35
CA ARG A 108 -20.67 -27.40 0.51
C ARG A 108 -20.48 -28.39 -0.66
N GLU A 109 -19.57 -29.34 -0.49
CA GLU A 109 -19.22 -30.30 -1.52
C GLU A 109 -20.43 -31.09 -2.00
N PRO A 110 -20.66 -31.23 -3.32
CA PRO A 110 -21.70 -32.09 -3.84
C PRO A 110 -21.44 -33.52 -3.40
N ARG A 111 -22.50 -34.20 -2.92
CA ARG A 111 -22.40 -35.57 -2.41
C ARG A 111 -23.27 -36.52 -3.20
N LYS A 112 -22.73 -37.73 -3.42
CA LYS A 112 -23.45 -38.86 -3.99
C LYS A 112 -23.25 -40.08 -3.11
N MET A 113 -24.33 -40.66 -2.63
CA MET A 113 -24.33 -41.80 -1.68
C MET A 113 -23.47 -41.57 -0.43
N GLY A 114 -23.47 -40.32 0.12
CA GLY A 114 -22.71 -39.95 1.30
C GLY A 114 -21.24 -39.58 1.07
N MET A 115 -20.68 -39.85 -0.11
CA MET A 115 -19.31 -39.48 -0.51
C MET A 115 -19.29 -38.23 -1.37
N ILE A 116 -18.15 -37.53 -1.43
CA ILE A 116 -17.96 -36.36 -2.28
C ILE A 116 -18.05 -36.80 -3.76
N ASP A 117 -18.88 -36.12 -4.55
CA ASP A 117 -18.93 -36.28 -5.99
C ASP A 117 -17.94 -35.35 -6.69
N TRP A 118 -16.72 -35.80 -6.80
CA TRP A 118 -15.60 -35.09 -7.40
C TRP A 118 -15.87 -34.67 -8.85
N LYS A 119 -16.56 -35.53 -9.61
CA LYS A 119 -16.89 -35.23 -11.01
C LYS A 119 -17.85 -34.03 -11.09
N GLN A 120 -18.92 -34.08 -10.33
CA GLN A 120 -19.88 -32.98 -10.26
C GLN A 120 -19.25 -31.70 -9.76
N MET A 121 -18.38 -31.80 -8.74
CA MET A 121 -17.66 -30.64 -8.18
C MET A 121 -16.78 -29.98 -9.22
N ASN A 122 -15.96 -30.74 -9.94
CA ASN A 122 -15.09 -30.20 -10.99
C ASN A 122 -15.88 -29.62 -12.17
N GLU A 123 -16.96 -30.27 -12.61
CA GLU A 123 -17.83 -29.75 -13.67
C GLU A 123 -18.50 -28.43 -13.30
N ARG A 124 -19.02 -28.32 -12.07
CA ARG A 124 -19.61 -27.08 -11.55
C ARG A 124 -18.56 -25.97 -11.40
N SER A 125 -17.39 -26.31 -10.86
CA SER A 125 -16.26 -25.36 -10.75
C SER A 125 -15.85 -24.82 -12.11
N GLY A 126 -15.68 -25.70 -13.12
CA GLY A 126 -15.31 -25.29 -14.47
C GLY A 126 -16.34 -24.32 -15.08
N LYS A 127 -17.63 -24.63 -14.97
CA LYS A 127 -18.71 -23.74 -15.46
C LYS A 127 -18.72 -22.38 -14.74
N LEU A 128 -18.52 -22.37 -13.44
CA LEU A 128 -18.45 -21.13 -12.65
C LEU A 128 -17.26 -20.27 -13.06
N LEU A 129 -16.08 -20.86 -13.17
CA LEU A 129 -14.84 -20.17 -13.56
C LEU A 129 -14.97 -19.61 -14.99
N GLU A 130 -15.46 -20.41 -15.94
CA GLU A 130 -15.74 -19.99 -17.30
C GLU A 130 -16.74 -18.83 -17.34
N SER A 131 -17.81 -18.92 -16.54
CA SER A 131 -18.81 -17.85 -16.44
C SER A 131 -18.24 -16.54 -15.93
N LEU A 132 -17.12 -16.53 -15.22
CA LEU A 132 -16.47 -15.35 -14.66
C LEU A 132 -15.17 -14.98 -15.41
N ASP A 133 -14.88 -15.66 -16.53
CA ASP A 133 -13.68 -15.47 -17.35
C ASP A 133 -12.36 -15.74 -16.59
N ILE A 134 -12.40 -16.70 -15.65
CA ILE A 134 -11.25 -17.12 -14.85
C ILE A 134 -10.64 -18.38 -15.46
N HIS A 135 -9.45 -18.24 -16.05
CA HIS A 135 -8.79 -19.28 -16.83
C HIS A 135 -7.85 -20.10 -15.94
N VAL A 136 -8.41 -21.01 -15.14
CA VAL A 136 -7.65 -21.95 -14.31
C VAL A 136 -8.34 -23.31 -14.26
N PRO A 137 -7.61 -24.44 -14.36
CA PRO A 137 -8.19 -25.77 -14.22
C PRO A 137 -8.77 -25.97 -12.80
N PRO A 138 -10.00 -26.52 -12.65
CA PRO A 138 -10.58 -26.81 -11.33
C PRO A 138 -9.73 -27.73 -10.45
N THR A 139 -8.91 -28.59 -11.07
CA THR A 139 -8.05 -29.58 -10.40
C THR A 139 -6.66 -29.06 -10.04
N GLN A 140 -6.32 -27.81 -10.45
CA GLN A 140 -5.04 -27.19 -10.13
C GLN A 140 -4.97 -26.90 -8.62
N MET A 141 -3.78 -27.10 -8.03
CA MET A 141 -3.53 -26.73 -6.63
C MET A 141 -3.54 -25.22 -6.48
N LEU A 142 -4.15 -24.72 -5.41
CA LEU A 142 -4.28 -23.27 -5.22
C LEU A 142 -2.93 -22.57 -5.01
N GLU A 143 -1.96 -23.23 -4.39
CA GLU A 143 -0.61 -22.69 -4.17
C GLU A 143 0.17 -22.46 -5.48
N GLU A 144 -0.24 -23.10 -6.58
CA GLU A 144 0.34 -22.90 -7.92
C GLU A 144 -0.28 -21.70 -8.66
N CYS A 145 -1.34 -21.11 -8.11
CA CYS A 145 -2.03 -19.98 -8.70
C CYS A 145 -1.40 -18.65 -8.24
N SER A 146 -1.35 -17.64 -9.14
CA SER A 146 -0.96 -16.28 -8.74
C SER A 146 -1.94 -15.71 -7.70
N ILE A 147 -1.49 -14.72 -6.94
CA ILE A 147 -2.33 -14.05 -5.93
C ILE A 147 -3.61 -13.48 -6.56
N ALA A 148 -3.52 -12.93 -7.78
CA ALA A 148 -4.67 -12.43 -8.52
C ALA A 148 -5.70 -13.53 -8.80
N ILE A 149 -5.24 -14.70 -9.26
CA ILE A 149 -6.13 -15.85 -9.49
C ILE A 149 -6.76 -16.30 -8.17
N GLN A 150 -6.01 -16.34 -7.07
CA GLN A 150 -6.55 -16.67 -5.75
C GLN A 150 -7.63 -15.68 -5.32
N GLN A 151 -7.44 -14.38 -5.53
CA GLN A 151 -8.46 -13.34 -5.29
C GLN A 151 -9.72 -13.59 -6.12
N MET A 152 -9.57 -13.85 -7.42
CA MET A 152 -10.69 -14.13 -8.30
C MET A 152 -11.43 -15.41 -7.90
N ILE A 153 -10.75 -16.45 -7.41
CA ILE A 153 -11.36 -17.69 -6.89
C ILE A 153 -12.17 -17.38 -5.61
N ALA A 154 -11.66 -16.52 -4.71
CA ALA A 154 -12.41 -16.12 -3.53
C ALA A 154 -13.70 -15.36 -3.88
N ILE A 155 -13.65 -14.50 -4.91
CA ILE A 155 -14.83 -13.82 -5.46
C ILE A 155 -15.77 -14.83 -6.11
N ALA A 156 -15.27 -15.76 -6.92
CA ALA A 156 -16.07 -16.82 -7.54
C ALA A 156 -16.83 -17.66 -6.50
N ARG A 157 -16.17 -17.97 -5.37
CA ARG A 157 -16.82 -18.66 -4.24
C ARG A 157 -17.99 -17.84 -3.68
N ALA A 158 -17.82 -16.53 -3.52
CA ALA A 158 -18.89 -15.64 -3.04
C ALA A 158 -20.06 -15.58 -4.04
N VAL A 159 -19.77 -15.56 -5.34
CA VAL A 159 -20.77 -15.57 -6.41
C VAL A 159 -21.56 -16.89 -6.43
N ASP A 160 -20.89 -18.05 -6.32
CA ASP A 160 -21.58 -19.37 -6.23
C ASP A 160 -22.55 -19.42 -5.03
N MET A 161 -22.23 -18.69 -3.95
CA MET A 161 -23.10 -18.55 -2.78
C MET A 161 -24.25 -17.55 -2.98
N LYS A 162 -24.40 -16.99 -4.18
CA LYS A 162 -25.43 -16.00 -4.54
C LYS A 162 -25.42 -14.77 -3.63
N CYS A 163 -24.23 -14.23 -3.37
CA CYS A 163 -24.12 -13.01 -2.58
C CYS A 163 -24.87 -11.85 -3.27
N ARG A 164 -25.51 -11.02 -2.47
CA ARG A 164 -26.15 -9.76 -2.89
C ARG A 164 -25.27 -8.56 -2.55
N VAL A 165 -24.45 -8.73 -1.53
CA VAL A 165 -23.43 -7.77 -1.08
C VAL A 165 -22.09 -8.47 -1.06
N LEU A 166 -21.13 -7.93 -1.80
CA LEU A 166 -19.76 -8.39 -1.86
C LEU A 166 -18.84 -7.33 -1.25
N ILE A 167 -18.11 -7.69 -0.22
CA ILE A 167 -17.13 -6.82 0.42
C ILE A 167 -15.74 -7.24 -0.06
N LEU A 168 -14.99 -6.29 -0.61
CA LEU A 168 -13.61 -6.45 -1.05
C LEU A 168 -12.72 -5.53 -0.19
N ASP A 169 -11.97 -6.13 0.73
CA ASP A 169 -11.11 -5.42 1.67
C ASP A 169 -9.65 -5.46 1.18
N GLU A 170 -9.17 -4.35 0.60
CA GLU A 170 -7.86 -4.16 -0.02
C GLU A 170 -7.46 -5.26 -1.02
N PRO A 171 -8.32 -5.63 -1.98
CA PRO A 171 -8.09 -6.80 -2.84
C PRO A 171 -6.94 -6.60 -3.84
N THR A 172 -6.45 -5.39 -4.02
CA THR A 172 -5.43 -5.02 -5.03
C THR A 172 -4.04 -4.81 -4.45
N SER A 173 -3.86 -4.94 -3.14
CA SER A 173 -2.61 -4.58 -2.45
C SER A 173 -1.37 -5.38 -2.88
N SER A 174 -1.55 -6.52 -3.55
CA SER A 174 -0.48 -7.41 -4.00
C SER A 174 -0.60 -7.77 -5.49
N LEU A 175 -1.35 -6.98 -6.27
CA LEU A 175 -1.60 -7.19 -7.69
C LEU A 175 -0.81 -6.19 -8.53
N ASP A 176 -0.39 -6.59 -9.72
CA ASP A 176 0.11 -5.68 -10.74
C ASP A 176 -1.04 -4.98 -11.49
N ASP A 177 -0.70 -3.99 -12.34
CA ASP A 177 -1.70 -3.17 -13.04
C ASP A 177 -2.61 -3.99 -13.98
N ASP A 178 -2.08 -5.01 -14.66
CA ASP A 178 -2.85 -5.89 -15.54
C ASP A 178 -3.80 -6.78 -14.73
N GLU A 179 -3.36 -7.26 -13.58
CA GLU A 179 -4.15 -8.06 -12.65
C GLU A 179 -5.27 -7.21 -12.00
N VAL A 180 -4.98 -5.96 -11.67
CA VAL A 180 -5.97 -4.99 -11.16
C VAL A 180 -7.07 -4.74 -12.19
N GLU A 181 -6.72 -4.54 -13.47
CA GLU A 181 -7.75 -4.31 -14.50
C GLU A 181 -8.64 -5.55 -14.72
N LYS A 182 -8.08 -6.77 -14.68
CA LYS A 182 -8.88 -8.01 -14.71
C LYS A 182 -9.87 -8.09 -13.55
N LEU A 183 -9.42 -7.72 -12.34
CA LEU A 183 -10.31 -7.64 -11.17
C LEU A 183 -11.42 -6.60 -11.39
N PHE A 184 -11.10 -5.42 -11.94
CA PHE A 184 -12.09 -4.38 -12.21
C PHE A 184 -13.11 -4.80 -13.27
N VAL A 185 -12.69 -5.52 -14.30
CA VAL A 185 -13.61 -6.12 -15.29
C VAL A 185 -14.60 -7.06 -14.59
N LEU A 186 -14.11 -7.93 -13.70
CA LEU A 186 -14.96 -8.82 -12.92
C LEU A 186 -15.92 -8.04 -12.00
N MET A 187 -15.44 -7.02 -11.30
CA MET A 187 -16.27 -6.17 -10.42
C MET A 187 -17.39 -5.47 -11.21
N ARG A 188 -17.06 -4.85 -12.35
CA ARG A 188 -18.05 -4.19 -13.24
C ARG A 188 -19.11 -5.18 -13.71
N ARG A 189 -18.73 -6.37 -14.09
CA ARG A 189 -19.66 -7.44 -14.48
C ARG A 189 -20.61 -7.82 -13.36
N LEU A 190 -20.11 -8.09 -12.14
CA LEU A 190 -20.93 -8.42 -10.99
C LEU A 190 -21.88 -7.29 -10.61
N ARG A 191 -21.42 -6.03 -10.69
CA ARG A 191 -22.26 -4.84 -10.54
C ARG A 191 -23.41 -4.86 -11.54
N ASP A 192 -23.13 -5.11 -12.81
CA ASP A 192 -24.13 -5.13 -13.88
C ASP A 192 -25.13 -6.30 -13.73
N GLU A 193 -24.72 -7.39 -13.08
CA GLU A 193 -25.59 -8.49 -12.64
C GLU A 193 -26.43 -8.15 -11.39
N GLY A 194 -26.19 -6.97 -10.79
CA GLY A 194 -26.98 -6.42 -9.68
C GLY A 194 -26.42 -6.71 -8.29
N VAL A 195 -25.16 -7.18 -8.18
CA VAL A 195 -24.46 -7.31 -6.90
C VAL A 195 -24.05 -5.91 -6.42
N GLY A 196 -24.33 -5.56 -5.17
CA GLY A 196 -23.76 -4.37 -4.52
C GLY A 196 -22.36 -4.70 -3.99
N ILE A 197 -21.37 -3.88 -4.32
CA ILE A 197 -19.98 -4.11 -3.96
C ILE A 197 -19.49 -3.00 -3.01
N ILE A 198 -18.99 -3.38 -1.82
CA ILE A 198 -18.27 -2.48 -0.94
C ILE A 198 -16.78 -2.67 -1.22
N PHE A 199 -16.13 -1.62 -1.74
CA PHE A 199 -14.73 -1.65 -2.10
C PHE A 199 -13.92 -0.80 -1.13
N VAL A 200 -13.02 -1.45 -0.39
CA VAL A 200 -12.10 -0.78 0.53
C VAL A 200 -10.72 -0.79 -0.06
N THR A 201 -10.16 0.37 -0.27
CA THR A 201 -8.79 0.55 -0.78
C THR A 201 -8.22 1.86 -0.28
N HIS A 202 -6.90 1.96 -0.26
CA HIS A 202 -6.20 3.22 -0.03
C HIS A 202 -5.66 3.84 -1.33
N PHE A 203 -5.83 3.17 -2.48
CA PHE A 203 -5.44 3.66 -3.79
C PHE A 203 -6.54 4.53 -4.40
N LEU A 204 -6.37 5.85 -4.34
CA LEU A 204 -7.37 6.80 -4.85
C LEU A 204 -7.68 6.59 -6.32
N GLU A 205 -6.67 6.32 -7.15
CA GLU A 205 -6.85 6.09 -8.59
C GLU A 205 -7.84 4.96 -8.88
N GLN A 206 -7.76 3.88 -8.08
CA GLN A 206 -8.66 2.73 -8.22
C GLN A 206 -10.12 3.10 -7.89
N VAL A 207 -10.32 3.95 -6.86
CA VAL A 207 -11.66 4.43 -6.51
C VAL A 207 -12.28 5.18 -7.68
N TYR A 208 -11.52 6.10 -8.29
CA TYR A 208 -12.00 6.89 -9.44
C TYR A 208 -12.14 6.08 -10.73
N ALA A 209 -11.44 4.95 -10.85
CA ALA A 209 -11.53 4.07 -12.01
C ALA A 209 -12.77 3.17 -12.01
N VAL A 210 -13.26 2.75 -10.82
CA VAL A 210 -14.27 1.69 -10.76
C VAL A 210 -15.48 1.98 -9.88
N CYS A 211 -15.40 2.93 -8.92
CA CYS A 211 -16.47 3.17 -7.97
C CYS A 211 -17.49 4.22 -8.45
N ASP A 212 -18.75 3.97 -8.15
CA ASP A 212 -19.87 4.88 -8.45
C ASP A 212 -20.02 5.94 -7.35
N ARG A 213 -19.88 5.53 -6.07
CA ARG A 213 -20.03 6.41 -4.88
C ARG A 213 -18.92 6.16 -3.86
N ILE A 214 -18.75 7.13 -2.97
CA ILE A 214 -17.72 7.13 -1.93
C ILE A 214 -18.36 7.52 -0.60
N THR A 215 -18.19 6.69 0.43
CA THR A 215 -18.43 7.06 1.84
C THR A 215 -17.10 7.32 2.51
N VAL A 216 -16.97 8.45 3.18
CA VAL A 216 -15.77 8.85 3.91
C VAL A 216 -16.01 8.73 5.41
N LEU A 217 -15.19 7.93 6.09
CA LEU A 217 -15.14 7.84 7.55
C LEU A 217 -13.88 8.54 8.09
N ARG A 218 -13.99 9.14 9.27
CA ARG A 218 -12.88 9.73 10.01
C ARG A 218 -13.12 9.62 11.51
N ASN A 219 -12.14 9.06 12.24
CA ASN A 219 -12.20 8.88 13.71
C ASN A 219 -13.48 8.16 14.19
N GLY A 220 -13.98 7.22 13.41
CA GLY A 220 -15.21 6.47 13.73
C GLY A 220 -16.51 7.19 13.40
N GLU A 221 -16.49 8.32 12.72
CA GLU A 221 -17.66 9.11 12.35
C GLU A 221 -17.82 9.23 10.83
N LEU A 222 -19.05 9.39 10.36
CA LEU A 222 -19.35 9.65 8.96
C LEU A 222 -19.03 11.11 8.62
N VAL A 223 -18.07 11.32 7.69
CA VAL A 223 -17.79 12.65 7.14
C VAL A 223 -18.79 13.02 6.04
N GLY A 224 -19.15 12.04 5.21
CA GLY A 224 -20.16 12.23 4.18
C GLY A 224 -20.13 11.13 3.13
N GLU A 225 -21.13 11.17 2.25
CA GLU A 225 -21.33 10.28 1.12
C GLU A 225 -21.42 11.11 -0.16
N TYR A 226 -20.74 10.67 -1.22
CA TYR A 226 -20.56 11.46 -2.45
C TYR A 226 -20.64 10.57 -3.68
N GLU A 227 -21.18 11.10 -4.78
CA GLU A 227 -20.98 10.52 -6.11
C GLU A 227 -19.50 10.71 -6.51
N THR A 228 -18.85 9.65 -6.99
CA THR A 228 -17.40 9.69 -7.32
C THR A 228 -17.07 10.78 -8.34
N LYS A 229 -17.92 10.95 -9.36
CA LYS A 229 -17.75 11.96 -10.42
C LYS A 229 -17.80 13.41 -9.92
N ASP A 230 -18.49 13.65 -8.78
CA ASP A 230 -18.75 14.98 -8.25
C ASP A 230 -17.75 15.39 -7.14
N LEU A 231 -16.89 14.46 -6.69
CA LEU A 231 -15.91 14.69 -5.64
C LEU A 231 -14.49 14.71 -6.22
N PRO A 232 -13.84 15.88 -6.39
CA PRO A 232 -12.44 15.95 -6.83
C PRO A 232 -11.49 15.22 -5.87
N ARG A 233 -10.44 14.56 -6.40
CA ARG A 233 -9.46 13.78 -5.61
C ARG A 233 -8.89 14.55 -4.42
N VAL A 234 -8.52 15.81 -4.64
CA VAL A 234 -7.96 16.68 -3.59
C VAL A 234 -8.98 16.92 -2.47
N MET A 235 -10.26 17.09 -2.81
CA MET A 235 -11.35 17.25 -1.84
C MET A 235 -11.60 15.96 -1.04
N LEU A 236 -11.50 14.79 -1.68
CA LEU A 236 -11.58 13.51 -0.98
C LEU A 236 -10.46 13.39 0.06
N VAL A 237 -9.22 13.70 -0.32
CA VAL A 237 -8.06 13.70 0.59
C VAL A 237 -8.28 14.68 1.76
N ALA A 238 -8.69 15.92 1.48
CA ALA A 238 -8.99 16.92 2.50
C ALA A 238 -10.04 16.41 3.52
N LYS A 239 -11.13 15.80 3.03
CA LYS A 239 -12.18 15.21 3.89
C LYS A 239 -11.67 14.05 4.75
N MET A 240 -10.83 13.18 4.19
CA MET A 240 -10.22 12.05 4.92
C MET A 240 -9.30 12.55 6.03
N MET A 241 -8.46 13.56 5.75
CA MET A 241 -7.48 14.11 6.69
C MET A 241 -8.08 15.11 7.70
N GLY A 242 -9.27 15.66 7.44
CA GLY A 242 -9.86 16.70 8.27
C GLY A 242 -9.11 18.02 8.24
N LYS A 243 -8.44 18.31 7.11
CA LYS A 243 -7.71 19.55 6.88
C LYS A 243 -8.49 20.41 5.89
N ASP A 244 -8.36 21.72 6.01
CA ASP A 244 -8.89 22.62 5.00
C ASP A 244 -8.07 22.53 3.70
N PHE A 245 -8.73 22.82 2.58
CA PHE A 245 -8.14 22.71 1.24
C PHE A 245 -6.85 23.55 1.10
N ASP A 246 -6.79 24.70 1.77
CA ASP A 246 -5.66 25.63 1.72
C ASP A 246 -4.38 25.04 2.34
N ASP A 247 -4.50 24.19 3.37
CA ASP A 247 -3.36 23.49 3.98
C ASP A 247 -2.68 22.47 3.04
N LEU A 248 -3.41 21.95 2.05
CA LEU A 248 -2.87 21.00 1.06
C LEU A 248 -2.28 21.71 -0.18
N ALA A 249 -2.73 22.92 -0.47
CA ALA A 249 -2.18 23.76 -1.52
C ALA A 249 -0.80 24.31 -1.16
N ASP A 250 -0.56 24.60 0.14
CA ASP A 250 0.71 25.11 0.66
C ASP A 250 1.88 24.11 0.52
N ILE A 251 1.62 22.78 0.34
CA ILE A 251 2.68 21.82 0.05
C ILE A 251 3.32 22.07 -1.33
N LYS A 252 2.63 22.74 -2.25
CA LYS A 252 3.13 23.09 -3.59
C LYS A 252 3.97 24.37 -3.65
N GLY A 253 3.93 25.24 -2.62
CA GLY A 253 4.28 26.64 -2.77
C GLY A 253 5.75 27.01 -2.57
N ASP A 254 6.44 26.44 -1.60
CA ASP A 254 7.68 27.03 -1.08
C ASP A 254 9.01 26.37 -1.52
N HIS A 255 8.96 25.16 -2.11
CA HIS A 255 10.19 24.41 -2.38
C HIS A 255 10.66 24.47 -3.86
N LYS A 256 9.82 24.93 -4.80
CA LYS A 256 10.18 25.01 -6.24
C LYS A 256 11.18 26.12 -6.62
N ASP A 257 11.33 27.16 -5.79
CA ASP A 257 12.15 28.33 -6.13
C ASP A 257 13.59 28.28 -5.59
N LYS A 258 14.00 27.26 -4.87
CA LYS A 258 15.39 27.09 -4.44
C LYS A 258 16.22 26.49 -5.57
N LYS A 259 16.75 27.34 -6.47
CA LYS A 259 17.86 26.94 -7.35
C LYS A 259 18.98 26.43 -6.46
N ILE A 260 19.42 25.18 -6.72
CA ILE A 260 20.62 24.60 -6.10
C ILE A 260 21.80 25.47 -6.57
N THR A 261 22.16 26.45 -5.75
CA THR A 261 23.09 27.52 -6.11
C THR A 261 24.54 27.08 -6.28
N LYS A 262 24.90 25.86 -5.86
CA LYS A 262 26.14 25.13 -6.20
C LYS A 262 25.88 23.64 -6.07
N ALA A 263 25.90 22.92 -7.20
CA ALA A 263 25.84 21.48 -7.23
C ALA A 263 27.11 20.91 -6.52
N GLU A 264 26.95 20.34 -5.32
CA GLU A 264 28.00 19.64 -4.59
C GLU A 264 27.66 18.14 -4.65
N PRO A 265 28.32 17.35 -5.52
CA PRO A 265 27.98 15.95 -5.68
C PRO A 265 28.26 15.15 -4.41
N VAL A 266 27.27 14.44 -3.90
CA VAL A 266 27.40 13.46 -2.82
C VAL A 266 27.64 12.08 -3.40
N ILE A 267 26.92 11.71 -4.46
CA ILE A 267 27.04 10.44 -5.18
C ILE A 267 27.27 10.73 -6.67
N GLU A 268 28.28 10.10 -7.26
CA GLU A 268 28.51 10.05 -8.69
C GLU A 268 28.72 8.59 -9.11
N ALA A 269 27.77 8.02 -9.85
CA ALA A 269 27.91 6.71 -10.48
C ALA A 269 28.15 6.90 -11.98
N LYS A 270 29.14 6.20 -12.55
CA LYS A 270 29.48 6.23 -13.98
C LYS A 270 29.59 4.82 -14.53
N GLY A 271 28.81 4.49 -15.54
CA GLY A 271 28.77 3.19 -16.18
C GLY A 271 28.46 2.04 -15.22
N LEU A 272 27.76 2.33 -14.11
CA LEU A 272 27.42 1.32 -13.11
C LEU A 272 26.40 0.35 -13.71
N SER A 273 26.62 -0.97 -13.59
CA SER A 273 25.72 -1.97 -14.09
C SER A 273 25.62 -3.19 -13.17
N HIS A 274 24.54 -3.95 -13.32
CA HIS A 274 24.37 -5.25 -12.71
C HIS A 274 23.78 -6.22 -13.74
N LYS A 275 24.47 -7.35 -13.93
CA LYS A 275 24.16 -8.31 -15.02
C LYS A 275 22.75 -8.85 -14.90
N GLY A 276 21.99 -8.71 -15.99
CA GLY A 276 20.63 -9.23 -16.10
C GLY A 276 19.54 -8.28 -15.66
N THR A 277 19.85 -7.22 -14.90
CA THR A 277 18.85 -6.27 -14.37
C THR A 277 19.12 -4.83 -14.75
N ILE A 278 20.38 -4.33 -14.65
CA ILE A 278 20.71 -2.93 -14.91
C ILE A 278 21.80 -2.84 -15.97
N LYS A 279 21.51 -2.13 -17.06
CA LYS A 279 22.46 -1.70 -18.08
C LYS A 279 23.34 -0.57 -17.55
N PRO A 280 24.53 -0.31 -18.15
CA PRO A 280 25.40 0.77 -17.70
C PRO A 280 24.66 2.11 -17.65
N PHE A 281 24.68 2.78 -16.48
CA PHE A 281 24.03 4.07 -16.27
C PHE A 281 24.95 5.06 -15.56
N ASP A 282 24.66 6.33 -15.80
CA ASP A 282 25.31 7.46 -15.12
C ASP A 282 24.24 8.22 -14.33
N ILE A 283 24.55 8.53 -13.04
CA ILE A 283 23.73 9.39 -12.22
C ILE A 283 24.61 10.19 -11.24
N THR A 284 24.24 11.45 -11.04
CA THR A 284 24.84 12.32 -10.03
C THR A 284 23.75 12.79 -9.08
N ILE A 285 23.99 12.69 -7.78
CA ILE A 285 23.06 13.11 -6.73
C ILE A 285 23.75 14.15 -5.87
N ASN A 286 23.14 15.32 -5.75
CA ASN A 286 23.74 16.47 -5.10
C ASN A 286 23.26 16.62 -3.64
N LYS A 287 24.05 17.36 -2.86
CA LYS A 287 23.69 17.71 -1.49
C LYS A 287 22.45 18.58 -1.45
N GLY A 288 21.51 18.22 -0.56
CA GLY A 288 20.25 18.95 -0.42
C GLY A 288 19.26 18.74 -1.58
N GLU A 289 19.49 17.72 -2.42
CA GLU A 289 18.64 17.36 -3.55
C GLU A 289 17.74 16.20 -3.19
N VAL A 290 16.48 16.23 -3.63
CA VAL A 290 15.60 15.06 -3.71
C VAL A 290 15.45 14.68 -5.17
N ILE A 291 16.18 13.63 -5.58
CA ILE A 291 16.04 13.06 -6.93
C ILE A 291 15.04 11.91 -6.92
N GLY A 292 14.08 11.94 -7.87
CA GLY A 292 13.15 10.85 -8.10
C GLY A 292 13.70 9.81 -9.07
N LEU A 293 13.41 8.52 -8.84
CA LEU A 293 13.57 7.48 -9.87
C LEU A 293 12.20 6.98 -10.27
N THR A 294 11.83 7.20 -11.54
CA THR A 294 10.53 6.82 -12.09
C THR A 294 10.67 5.86 -13.26
N GLY A 295 9.59 5.16 -13.59
CA GLY A 295 9.54 4.16 -14.65
C GLY A 295 8.45 3.13 -14.37
N LEU A 296 8.15 2.27 -15.34
CA LEU A 296 7.20 1.18 -15.15
C LEU A 296 7.69 0.16 -14.12
N LEU A 297 6.78 -0.68 -13.64
CA LEU A 297 7.13 -1.81 -12.77
C LEU A 297 8.16 -2.70 -13.49
N GLY A 298 9.22 -3.12 -12.77
CA GLY A 298 10.32 -3.88 -13.37
C GLY A 298 11.28 -3.06 -14.24
N SER A 299 11.19 -1.72 -14.24
CA SER A 299 12.11 -0.85 -15.01
C SER A 299 13.54 -0.79 -14.46
N GLY A 300 13.80 -1.39 -13.29
CA GLY A 300 15.13 -1.44 -12.69
C GLY A 300 15.40 -0.38 -11.61
N ARG A 301 14.38 0.30 -11.09
CA ARG A 301 14.53 1.36 -10.07
C ARG A 301 15.17 0.87 -8.78
N SER A 302 14.60 -0.18 -8.19
CA SER A 302 15.08 -0.78 -6.94
C SER A 302 16.46 -1.43 -7.13
N GLU A 303 16.65 -2.14 -8.23
CA GLU A 303 17.93 -2.77 -8.57
C GLU A 303 19.05 -1.73 -8.74
N LEU A 304 18.75 -0.56 -9.32
CA LEU A 304 19.71 0.54 -9.46
C LEU A 304 20.17 1.04 -8.10
N VAL A 305 19.28 1.33 -7.19
CA VAL A 305 19.66 1.82 -5.86
C VAL A 305 20.31 0.74 -4.99
N ARG A 306 19.93 -0.53 -5.14
CA ARG A 306 20.57 -1.67 -4.50
C ARG A 306 22.01 -1.82 -4.95
N ALA A 307 22.30 -1.60 -6.25
CA ALA A 307 23.66 -1.59 -6.79
C ALA A 307 24.49 -0.42 -6.26
N ILE A 308 23.93 0.79 -6.12
CA ILE A 308 24.59 1.94 -5.51
C ILE A 308 24.88 1.68 -4.03
N TYR A 309 23.94 1.07 -3.29
CA TYR A 309 24.06 0.80 -1.87
C TYR A 309 24.94 -0.43 -1.54
N GLY A 310 25.23 -1.27 -2.53
CA GLY A 310 25.97 -2.51 -2.36
C GLY A 310 25.16 -3.63 -1.69
N ALA A 311 23.83 -3.54 -1.74
CA ALA A 311 22.93 -4.66 -1.45
C ALA A 311 23.05 -5.72 -2.54
N ASP A 312 23.11 -5.27 -3.80
CA ASP A 312 23.50 -6.07 -4.95
C ASP A 312 24.85 -5.58 -5.46
N LYS A 313 25.72 -6.53 -5.82
CA LYS A 313 27.09 -6.16 -6.24
C LYS A 313 27.09 -5.64 -7.67
N ALA A 314 27.56 -4.42 -7.88
CA ALA A 314 27.77 -3.89 -9.22
C ALA A 314 28.88 -4.69 -9.96
N ASP A 315 28.64 -4.98 -11.25
CA ASP A 315 29.59 -5.74 -12.09
C ASP A 315 30.59 -4.83 -12.81
N THR A 316 30.14 -3.65 -13.24
CA THR A 316 30.97 -2.65 -13.93
C THR A 316 30.71 -1.25 -13.40
N GLY A 317 31.54 -0.31 -13.83
CA GLY A 317 31.41 1.10 -13.52
C GLY A 317 32.23 1.55 -12.32
N THR A 318 32.11 2.83 -12.02
CA THR A 318 32.76 3.49 -10.89
C THR A 318 31.75 4.25 -10.06
N LEU A 319 31.95 4.26 -8.75
CA LEU A 319 31.14 5.00 -7.81
C LEU A 319 32.04 5.95 -7.00
N LYS A 320 31.66 7.22 -6.91
CA LYS A 320 32.29 8.18 -6.02
C LYS A 320 31.29 8.62 -4.95
N VAL A 321 31.78 8.73 -3.73
CA VAL A 321 31.05 9.30 -2.60
C VAL A 321 31.85 10.52 -2.12
N LYS A 322 31.22 11.71 -2.15
CA LYS A 322 31.85 12.99 -1.81
C LYS A 322 33.18 13.21 -2.56
N GLY A 323 33.19 12.96 -3.88
CA GLY A 323 34.31 13.13 -4.77
C GLY A 323 35.41 12.06 -4.67
N LYS A 324 35.31 11.10 -3.73
CA LYS A 324 36.29 9.99 -3.58
C LYS A 324 35.76 8.73 -4.23
N GLU A 325 36.54 8.13 -5.11
CA GLU A 325 36.21 6.84 -5.68
C GLU A 325 36.23 5.75 -4.60
N VAL A 326 35.16 4.96 -4.54
CA VAL A 326 34.97 3.94 -3.52
C VAL A 326 34.52 2.62 -4.15
N LYS A 327 34.77 1.53 -3.47
CA LYS A 327 34.24 0.22 -3.82
C LYS A 327 33.37 -0.25 -2.69
N ILE A 328 32.08 -0.38 -2.97
CA ILE A 328 31.08 -0.87 -2.02
C ILE A 328 30.82 -2.34 -2.34
N ASN A 329 31.09 -3.23 -1.42
CA ASN A 329 30.85 -4.66 -1.59
C ASN A 329 29.75 -5.17 -0.67
N THR A 330 29.42 -4.40 0.37
CA THR A 330 28.42 -4.76 1.37
C THR A 330 27.62 -3.52 1.83
N PRO A 331 26.39 -3.67 2.32
CA PRO A 331 25.63 -2.59 2.94
C PRO A 331 26.39 -1.88 4.09
N LEU A 332 27.23 -2.62 4.82
CA LEU A 332 28.04 -2.04 5.91
C LEU A 332 29.07 -1.05 5.38
N ASP A 333 29.65 -1.29 4.19
CA ASP A 333 30.56 -0.35 3.54
C ASP A 333 29.83 0.96 3.21
N ALA A 334 28.63 0.88 2.64
CA ALA A 334 27.77 2.02 2.35
C ALA A 334 27.41 2.81 3.61
N MET A 335 27.03 2.12 4.68
CA MET A 335 26.73 2.76 5.97
C MET A 335 27.90 3.53 6.56
N LYS A 336 29.12 2.99 6.44
CA LYS A 336 30.36 3.67 6.90
C LYS A 336 30.66 4.92 6.08
N LEU A 337 30.24 4.95 4.81
CA LEU A 337 30.36 6.10 3.91
C LEU A 337 29.24 7.14 4.08
N GLY A 338 28.34 6.95 5.06
CA GLY A 338 27.25 7.86 5.33
C GLY A 338 26.03 7.65 4.43
N MET A 339 25.82 6.45 3.92
CA MET A 339 24.64 6.09 3.13
C MET A 339 23.63 5.32 3.98
N ALA A 340 22.35 5.46 3.66
CA ALA A 340 21.24 4.74 4.29
C ALA A 340 20.23 4.28 3.21
N TYR A 341 19.62 3.12 3.42
CA TYR A 341 18.67 2.52 2.47
C TYR A 341 17.45 1.96 3.17
N LEU A 342 16.28 2.48 2.79
CA LEU A 342 14.98 1.97 3.18
C LEU A 342 14.44 1.14 2.02
N PRO A 343 14.28 -0.20 2.20
CA PRO A 343 13.88 -1.10 1.12
C PRO A 343 12.38 -1.06 0.83
N GLU A 344 12.01 -1.49 -0.38
CA GLU A 344 10.62 -1.60 -0.84
C GLU A 344 9.80 -2.55 0.04
N ASP A 345 10.29 -3.78 0.27
CA ASP A 345 9.59 -4.73 1.13
C ASP A 345 9.90 -4.47 2.61
N ARG A 346 9.02 -3.66 3.22
CA ARG A 346 9.12 -3.36 4.65
C ARG A 346 9.08 -4.59 5.53
N LYS A 347 8.24 -5.60 5.19
CA LYS A 347 8.03 -6.78 6.04
C LYS A 347 9.18 -7.77 5.95
N ALA A 348 9.69 -8.03 4.76
CA ALA A 348 10.76 -9.00 4.53
C ALA A 348 12.16 -8.42 4.80
N GLU A 349 12.41 -7.17 4.37
CA GLU A 349 13.75 -6.56 4.42
C GLU A 349 13.85 -5.37 5.39
N GLY A 350 12.72 -4.72 5.69
CA GLY A 350 12.69 -3.48 6.47
C GLY A 350 12.72 -3.69 7.98
N ILE A 351 11.80 -4.51 8.53
CA ILE A 351 11.64 -4.70 9.98
C ILE A 351 12.18 -6.06 10.44
N ILE A 352 12.58 -6.13 11.72
CA ILE A 352 12.78 -7.41 12.40
C ILE A 352 11.57 -7.59 13.31
N ALA A 353 10.57 -8.35 12.83
CA ALA A 353 9.20 -8.38 13.33
C ALA A 353 9.07 -8.66 14.83
N ASP A 354 9.88 -9.57 15.37
CA ASP A 354 9.82 -9.99 16.77
C ASP A 354 10.60 -9.08 17.73
N LEU A 355 11.44 -8.19 17.19
CA LEU A 355 12.17 -7.22 18.00
C LEU A 355 11.30 -6.02 18.35
N SER A 356 11.66 -5.37 19.47
CA SER A 356 11.01 -4.13 19.93
C SER A 356 11.26 -2.94 18.99
N VAL A 357 10.47 -1.88 19.15
CA VAL A 357 10.70 -0.58 18.50
C VAL A 357 12.11 -0.07 18.76
N ARG A 358 12.57 -0.13 20.04
CA ARG A 358 13.92 0.27 20.43
C ARG A 358 14.98 -0.52 19.66
N GLU A 359 14.89 -1.84 19.66
CA GLU A 359 15.88 -2.70 18.97
C GLU A 359 15.89 -2.44 17.47
N ASN A 360 14.72 -2.27 16.85
CA ASN A 360 14.63 -1.92 15.45
C ASN A 360 15.23 -0.54 15.12
N ILE A 361 15.15 0.44 16.00
CA ILE A 361 15.76 1.76 15.81
C ILE A 361 17.29 1.70 15.90
N ILE A 362 17.84 0.98 16.91
CA ILE A 362 19.27 1.06 17.22
C ILE A 362 20.14 0.13 16.38
N ILE A 363 19.59 -0.86 15.73
CA ILE A 363 20.35 -1.96 15.11
C ILE A 363 21.35 -1.49 14.05
N ALA A 364 21.00 -0.50 13.22
CA ALA A 364 21.90 0.04 12.21
C ALA A 364 23.08 0.80 12.84
N LEU A 365 22.84 1.58 13.88
CA LEU A 365 23.92 2.25 14.61
C LEU A 365 24.85 1.25 15.29
N GLN A 366 24.30 0.18 15.89
CA GLN A 366 25.07 -0.89 16.49
C GLN A 366 25.94 -1.60 15.44
N ALA A 367 25.37 -1.90 14.26
CA ALA A 367 26.12 -2.50 13.15
C ALA A 367 27.26 -1.58 12.67
N LYS A 368 27.00 -0.28 12.56
CA LYS A 368 28.01 0.73 12.16
C LYS A 368 29.14 0.85 13.18
N ARG A 369 28.85 0.78 14.48
CA ARG A 369 29.89 0.78 15.57
C ARG A 369 30.72 -0.50 15.61
N GLY A 370 30.11 -1.63 15.20
CA GLY A 370 30.74 -2.94 15.24
C GLY A 370 30.54 -3.68 16.55
N MET A 371 30.87 -4.97 16.54
CA MET A 371 30.60 -5.92 17.63
C MET A 371 31.37 -5.59 18.93
N PHE A 372 32.53 -5.00 18.83
CA PHE A 372 33.38 -4.69 19.98
C PHE A 372 33.03 -3.36 20.68
N HIS A 373 32.08 -2.61 20.17
CA HIS A 373 31.67 -1.31 20.72
C HIS A 373 30.14 -1.31 20.94
N PRO A 374 29.60 -2.15 21.86
CA PRO A 374 28.15 -2.23 22.08
C PRO A 374 27.61 -0.91 22.63
N LEU A 375 26.39 -0.57 22.21
CA LEU A 375 25.63 0.52 22.79
C LEU A 375 25.25 0.17 24.22
N SER A 376 25.45 1.09 25.16
CA SER A 376 24.95 0.94 26.52
C SER A 376 23.39 0.95 26.53
N LYS A 377 22.79 0.34 27.55
CA LYS A 377 21.32 0.34 27.69
C LYS A 377 20.75 1.77 27.68
N LYS A 378 21.40 2.70 28.37
CA LYS A 378 21.01 4.10 28.42
C LYS A 378 21.06 4.77 27.03
N GLU A 379 22.13 4.58 26.25
CA GLU A 379 22.23 5.12 24.89
C GLU A 379 21.12 4.56 23.99
N MET A 380 20.83 3.25 24.10
CA MET A 380 19.76 2.63 23.32
C MET A 380 18.37 3.21 23.65
N GLU A 381 18.09 3.41 24.92
CA GLU A 381 16.82 3.97 25.39
C GLU A 381 16.65 5.43 25.00
N GLU A 382 17.69 6.26 25.20
CA GLU A 382 17.68 7.68 24.82
C GLU A 382 17.53 7.86 23.29
N ALA A 383 18.22 7.04 22.49
CA ALA A 383 18.11 7.06 21.04
C ALA A 383 16.68 6.69 20.59
N ALA A 384 16.10 5.62 21.15
CA ALA A 384 14.75 5.20 20.81
C ALA A 384 13.71 6.27 21.18
N ASP A 385 13.77 6.80 22.41
CA ASP A 385 12.83 7.83 22.87
C ASP A 385 12.92 9.12 22.05
N LYS A 386 14.15 9.52 21.66
CA LYS A 386 14.36 10.67 20.76
C LYS A 386 13.64 10.49 19.43
N TYR A 387 13.81 9.35 18.75
CA TYR A 387 13.22 9.14 17.42
C TYR A 387 11.74 8.79 17.48
N ILE A 388 11.25 8.15 18.53
CA ILE A 388 9.82 7.99 18.78
C ILE A 388 9.14 9.36 18.86
N LYS A 389 9.74 10.29 19.59
CA LYS A 389 9.21 11.65 19.72
C LYS A 389 9.37 12.46 18.43
N LEU A 390 10.54 12.45 17.81
CA LEU A 390 10.86 13.22 16.60
C LEU A 390 9.94 12.85 15.43
N LEU A 391 9.70 11.55 15.22
CA LEU A 391 8.89 11.03 14.13
C LEU A 391 7.43 10.79 14.53
N GLN A 392 7.05 11.16 15.75
CA GLN A 392 5.69 10.99 16.29
C GLN A 392 5.19 9.54 16.11
N ILE A 393 6.04 8.56 16.47
CA ILE A 393 5.70 7.14 16.35
C ILE A 393 4.65 6.78 17.40
N LYS A 394 3.47 6.34 16.96
CA LYS A 394 2.39 5.89 17.85
C LYS A 394 2.69 4.47 18.33
N THR A 395 3.19 4.37 19.57
CA THR A 395 3.50 3.11 20.25
C THR A 395 3.18 3.21 21.73
N ALA A 396 2.82 2.09 22.36
CA ALA A 396 2.57 2.04 23.81
C ALA A 396 3.88 2.25 24.62
N SER A 397 4.99 1.71 24.10
CA SER A 397 6.32 1.89 24.68
C SER A 397 7.40 1.60 23.66
N ARG A 398 8.66 1.95 23.95
CA ARG A 398 9.81 1.58 23.12
C ARG A 398 10.07 0.05 23.09
N GLU A 399 9.55 -0.69 24.06
CA GLU A 399 9.70 -2.15 24.15
C GLU A 399 8.57 -2.91 23.42
N THR A 400 7.60 -2.20 22.82
CA THR A 400 6.52 -2.82 22.05
C THR A 400 7.11 -3.53 20.82
N PRO A 401 6.73 -4.80 20.52
CA PRO A 401 7.16 -5.49 19.32
C PRO A 401 6.70 -4.74 18.06
N ILE A 402 7.62 -4.52 17.10
CA ILE A 402 7.32 -3.69 15.92
C ILE A 402 6.19 -4.25 15.06
N LYS A 403 6.02 -5.58 15.03
CA LYS A 403 4.93 -6.24 14.29
C LYS A 403 3.52 -5.82 14.73
N SER A 404 3.37 -5.31 15.94
CA SER A 404 2.07 -4.85 16.46
C SER A 404 1.71 -3.42 16.06
N LEU A 405 2.64 -2.68 15.44
CA LEU A 405 2.40 -1.30 14.97
C LEU A 405 1.71 -1.32 13.60
N SER A 406 0.95 -0.23 13.31
CA SER A 406 0.46 0.02 11.95
C SER A 406 1.61 0.20 10.96
N GLY A 407 1.35 -0.05 9.66
CA GLY A 407 2.36 0.08 8.60
C GLY A 407 3.08 1.42 8.59
N GLY A 408 2.35 2.53 8.76
CA GLY A 408 2.94 3.87 8.83
C GLY A 408 3.88 4.05 10.02
N ASN A 409 3.53 3.51 11.21
CA ASN A 409 4.42 3.58 12.37
C ASN A 409 5.63 2.66 12.21
N GLN A 410 5.50 1.49 11.59
CA GLN A 410 6.64 0.64 11.22
C GLN A 410 7.60 1.39 10.29
N GLN A 411 7.07 2.09 9.29
CA GLN A 411 7.86 2.89 8.35
C GLN A 411 8.65 4.00 9.06
N LYS A 412 8.00 4.71 9.98
CA LYS A 412 8.65 5.73 10.83
C LYS A 412 9.76 5.14 11.70
N VAL A 413 9.59 3.91 12.22
CA VAL A 413 10.65 3.21 12.97
C VAL A 413 11.87 2.94 12.09
N ILE A 414 11.66 2.46 10.84
CA ILE A 414 12.76 2.22 9.89
C ILE A 414 13.46 3.55 9.53
N LEU A 415 12.71 4.61 9.27
CA LEU A 415 13.28 5.95 9.07
C LEU A 415 14.12 6.39 10.28
N GLY A 416 13.60 6.22 11.50
CA GLY A 416 14.34 6.52 12.74
C GLY A 416 15.64 5.73 12.87
N ARG A 417 15.64 4.44 12.48
CA ARG A 417 16.84 3.59 12.41
C ARG A 417 17.93 4.22 11.55
N TRP A 418 17.55 4.67 10.35
CA TRP A 418 18.52 5.22 9.41
C TRP A 418 18.98 6.62 9.80
N LEU A 419 18.07 7.50 10.20
CA LEU A 419 18.39 8.85 10.67
C LEU A 419 19.31 8.84 11.91
N LEU A 420 19.20 7.82 12.77
CA LEU A 420 20.10 7.62 13.91
C LEU A 420 21.56 7.42 13.49
N THR A 421 21.82 6.90 12.28
CA THR A 421 23.18 6.73 11.74
C THR A 421 23.79 8.03 11.21
N ASN A 422 23.02 9.13 11.18
CA ASN A 422 23.37 10.44 10.63
C ASN A 422 23.91 10.32 9.19
N PRO A 423 23.10 9.90 8.22
CA PRO A 423 23.53 9.72 6.85
C PRO A 423 23.66 11.04 6.10
N ASP A 424 24.57 11.11 5.12
CA ASP A 424 24.66 12.20 4.14
C ASP A 424 23.79 11.93 2.91
N TYR A 425 23.49 10.65 2.66
CA TYR A 425 22.67 10.19 1.55
C TYR A 425 21.66 9.15 2.01
N LEU A 426 20.40 9.39 1.72
CA LEU A 426 19.26 8.53 2.09
C LEU A 426 18.54 8.04 0.85
N ILE A 427 18.43 6.74 0.69
CA ILE A 427 17.64 6.08 -0.36
C ILE A 427 16.34 5.61 0.26
N LEU A 428 15.23 6.00 -0.36
CA LEU A 428 13.86 5.66 0.03
C LEU A 428 13.18 4.93 -1.13
N ASP A 429 13.06 3.62 -1.01
CA ASP A 429 12.44 2.77 -2.01
C ASP A 429 11.00 2.45 -1.59
N GLU A 430 10.03 3.04 -2.29
CA GLU A 430 8.59 2.96 -2.00
C GLU A 430 8.23 3.26 -0.52
N PRO A 431 8.73 4.38 0.06
CA PRO A 431 8.60 4.64 1.51
C PRO A 431 7.16 4.84 1.97
N THR A 432 6.25 5.07 1.04
CA THR A 432 4.85 5.41 1.28
C THR A 432 3.89 4.27 0.87
N ARG A 433 4.43 3.15 0.40
CA ARG A 433 3.61 2.01 -0.06
C ARG A 433 2.88 1.34 1.10
N GLY A 434 1.55 1.19 0.94
CA GLY A 434 0.69 0.50 1.91
C GLY A 434 0.56 1.20 3.26
N ILE A 435 0.65 2.53 3.28
CA ILE A 435 0.40 3.35 4.47
C ILE A 435 -0.69 4.39 4.17
N ASP A 436 -1.28 4.93 5.21
CA ASP A 436 -2.36 5.92 5.10
C ASP A 436 -1.85 7.29 4.58
N ILE A 437 -2.76 8.06 4.00
CA ILE A 437 -2.46 9.33 3.34
C ILE A 437 -1.86 10.36 4.31
N GLY A 438 -2.32 10.39 5.56
CA GLY A 438 -1.77 11.28 6.58
C GLY A 438 -0.30 11.01 6.84
N THR A 439 0.05 9.73 7.04
CA THR A 439 1.44 9.30 7.24
C THR A 439 2.28 9.51 5.98
N LYS A 440 1.73 9.31 4.76
CA LYS A 440 2.41 9.64 3.49
C LYS A 440 2.84 11.11 3.46
N THR A 441 1.91 12.01 3.76
CA THR A 441 2.18 13.47 3.80
C THR A 441 3.25 13.82 4.83
N GLU A 442 3.22 13.20 6.01
CA GLU A 442 4.23 13.41 7.04
C GLU A 442 5.63 12.96 6.60
N ILE A 443 5.73 11.81 5.92
CA ILE A 443 7.00 11.31 5.38
C ILE A 443 7.51 12.22 4.26
N GLN A 444 6.66 12.69 3.35
CA GLN A 444 7.05 13.63 2.28
C GLN A 444 7.59 14.94 2.86
N LYS A 445 6.92 15.52 3.86
CA LYS A 445 7.43 16.72 4.56
C LYS A 445 8.76 16.47 5.23
N LEU A 446 8.91 15.34 5.92
CA LEU A 446 10.18 14.96 6.54
C LEU A 446 11.31 14.87 5.51
N VAL A 447 11.06 14.29 4.34
CA VAL A 447 12.05 14.16 3.25
C VAL A 447 12.50 15.55 2.77
N LEU A 448 11.56 16.47 2.57
CA LEU A 448 11.87 17.86 2.18
C LEU A 448 12.67 18.59 3.25
N ASP A 449 12.29 18.46 4.53
CA ASP A 449 13.01 19.05 5.67
C ASP A 449 14.46 18.52 5.78
N LEU A 450 14.67 17.21 5.52
CA LEU A 450 16.00 16.61 5.52
C LEU A 450 16.85 17.11 4.36
N ALA A 451 16.28 17.27 3.18
CA ALA A 451 16.96 17.84 2.03
C ALA A 451 17.33 19.31 2.27
N ASP A 452 16.46 20.12 2.85
CA ASP A 452 16.73 21.49 3.24
C ASP A 452 17.89 21.61 4.26
N GLN A 453 18.08 20.57 5.10
CA GLN A 453 19.22 20.47 6.01
C GLN A 453 20.51 19.98 5.32
N GLY A 454 20.47 19.74 4.01
CA GLY A 454 21.63 19.37 3.20
C GLY A 454 21.80 17.85 2.98
N MET A 455 20.85 17.01 3.36
CA MET A 455 20.87 15.58 3.05
C MET A 455 20.54 15.35 1.58
N ALA A 456 21.31 14.51 0.89
CA ALA A 456 20.97 14.03 -0.44
C ALA A 456 19.94 12.90 -0.32
N VAL A 457 18.88 12.92 -1.11
CA VAL A 457 17.82 11.90 -1.04
C VAL A 457 17.50 11.36 -2.44
N THR A 458 17.44 10.04 -2.56
CA THR A 458 16.77 9.38 -3.69
C THR A 458 15.40 8.88 -3.23
N PHE A 459 14.36 9.29 -3.93
CA PHE A 459 12.97 8.96 -3.63
C PHE A 459 12.38 8.16 -4.78
N ILE A 460 11.93 6.95 -4.51
CA ILE A 460 11.26 6.06 -5.46
C ILE A 460 9.81 5.91 -5.01
N SER A 461 8.88 6.17 -5.90
CA SER A 461 7.45 5.89 -5.68
C SER A 461 6.80 5.46 -6.99
N SER A 462 5.88 4.52 -6.91
CA SER A 462 4.96 4.16 -7.99
C SER A 462 3.90 5.25 -8.24
N GLU A 463 3.67 6.13 -7.25
CA GLU A 463 2.72 7.24 -7.36
C GLU A 463 3.41 8.49 -7.91
N VAL A 464 3.21 8.79 -9.19
CA VAL A 464 3.83 9.95 -9.88
C VAL A 464 3.52 11.26 -9.16
N GLU A 465 2.33 11.42 -8.60
CA GLU A 465 1.95 12.64 -7.86
C GLU A 465 2.78 12.87 -6.60
N GLU A 466 3.18 11.79 -5.89
CA GLU A 466 4.08 11.90 -4.73
C GLU A 466 5.45 12.41 -5.16
N MET A 467 5.96 11.87 -6.27
CA MET A 467 7.25 12.26 -6.81
C MET A 467 7.25 13.72 -7.30
N LEU A 468 6.17 14.15 -7.98
CA LEU A 468 6.02 15.54 -8.44
C LEU A 468 5.96 16.56 -7.30
N ARG A 469 5.49 16.15 -6.12
CA ARG A 469 5.46 17.00 -4.91
C ARG A 469 6.78 17.04 -4.16
N THR A 470 7.55 15.95 -4.24
CA THR A 470 8.71 15.73 -3.34
C THR A 470 10.04 15.94 -4.06
N CYS A 471 10.13 15.60 -5.36
CA CYS A 471 11.39 15.61 -6.10
C CYS A 471 11.61 16.91 -6.84
N SER A 472 12.87 17.38 -6.86
CA SER A 472 13.32 18.53 -7.66
C SER A 472 13.73 18.14 -9.08
N ARG A 473 14.06 16.85 -9.29
CA ARG A 473 14.46 16.26 -10.56
C ARG A 473 14.11 14.77 -10.56
N MET A 474 13.82 14.20 -11.74
CA MET A 474 13.53 12.78 -11.89
C MET A 474 14.39 12.14 -12.97
N ALA A 475 15.01 11.00 -12.66
CA ALA A 475 15.59 10.12 -13.66
C ALA A 475 14.56 9.06 -14.07
N VAL A 476 14.37 8.88 -15.36
CA VAL A 476 13.38 7.94 -15.93
C VAL A 476 14.09 6.68 -16.37
N LEU A 477 13.60 5.53 -15.87
CA LEU A 477 14.11 4.20 -16.21
C LEU A 477 13.12 3.41 -17.06
N ARG A 478 13.67 2.64 -17.99
CA ARG A 478 12.94 1.67 -18.82
C ARG A 478 13.85 0.49 -19.15
N ASP A 479 13.37 -0.74 -18.91
CA ASP A 479 14.09 -2.00 -19.23
C ASP A 479 15.53 -2.03 -18.70
N GLY A 480 15.72 -1.62 -17.45
CA GLY A 480 17.01 -1.57 -16.77
C GLY A 480 17.96 -0.47 -17.28
N GLN A 481 17.47 0.52 -18.02
CA GLN A 481 18.27 1.62 -18.58
C GLN A 481 17.69 2.97 -18.20
N LYS A 482 18.54 3.94 -17.84
CA LYS A 482 18.16 5.33 -17.71
C LYS A 482 17.93 5.91 -19.11
N VAL A 483 16.69 6.32 -19.41
CA VAL A 483 16.29 6.85 -20.74
C VAL A 483 16.24 8.37 -20.79
N GLY A 484 16.26 9.05 -19.63
CA GLY A 484 16.25 10.51 -19.57
C GLY A 484 16.23 11.03 -18.13
N GLU A 485 16.29 12.34 -18.01
CA GLU A 485 16.03 13.09 -16.78
C GLU A 485 15.02 14.20 -17.07
N LEU A 486 14.14 14.46 -16.10
CA LEU A 486 13.15 15.52 -16.16
C LEU A 486 13.47 16.55 -15.08
N GLU A 487 13.49 17.83 -15.45
CA GLU A 487 13.80 18.95 -14.55
C GLU A 487 12.78 20.09 -14.76
N GLU A 488 12.61 20.92 -13.75
CA GLU A 488 11.80 22.15 -13.79
C GLU A 488 10.42 21.97 -14.49
N ASP A 489 10.22 22.60 -15.66
CA ASP A 489 8.94 22.60 -16.37
C ASP A 489 8.53 21.23 -16.96
N GLU A 490 9.49 20.32 -17.12
CA GLU A 490 9.21 18.95 -17.57
C GLU A 490 8.63 18.06 -16.47
N LEU A 491 8.76 18.48 -15.19
CA LEU A 491 8.21 17.78 -14.04
C LEU A 491 6.67 17.91 -14.01
N SER A 492 6.03 17.14 -14.86
CA SER A 492 4.58 17.03 -14.94
C SER A 492 4.16 15.57 -15.17
N GLN A 493 2.93 15.23 -14.84
CA GLN A 493 2.41 13.87 -15.07
C GLN A 493 2.53 13.50 -16.57
N SER A 494 2.21 14.43 -17.48
CA SER A 494 2.36 14.22 -18.92
C SER A 494 3.83 14.08 -19.35
N GLY A 495 4.75 14.85 -18.75
CA GLY A 495 6.19 14.74 -19.01
C GLY A 495 6.76 13.37 -18.62
N VAL A 496 6.41 12.91 -17.42
CA VAL A 496 6.79 11.57 -16.93
C VAL A 496 6.25 10.49 -17.85
N MET A 497 4.97 10.55 -18.22
CA MET A 497 4.34 9.56 -19.12
C MET A 497 4.97 9.55 -20.51
N LYS A 498 5.27 10.71 -21.09
CA LYS A 498 5.97 10.81 -22.38
C LYS A 498 7.37 10.22 -22.31
N ALA A 499 8.13 10.50 -21.24
CA ALA A 499 9.47 9.97 -21.07
C ALA A 499 9.48 8.45 -20.89
N ILE A 500 8.51 7.89 -20.14
CA ILE A 500 8.34 6.44 -19.99
C ILE A 500 7.94 5.79 -21.31
N ALA A 501 7.01 6.38 -22.05
CA ALA A 501 6.53 5.86 -23.34
C ALA A 501 7.59 5.88 -24.45
N GLY A 502 8.64 6.68 -24.27
CA GLY A 502 9.73 6.74 -25.26
C GLY A 502 9.64 7.92 -26.19
N GLY A 503 9.18 9.10 -25.73
CA GLY A 503 9.17 10.36 -26.48
C GLY A 503 9.15 10.20 -28.01
N ASP A 504 8.37 10.94 -28.75
CA ASP A 504 8.36 10.86 -30.22
C ASP A 504 9.79 10.70 -30.76
N ASP A 505 10.07 9.54 -31.39
CA ASP A 505 11.29 9.33 -32.17
C ASP A 505 11.47 10.51 -33.13
N LYS A 506 12.46 11.35 -32.89
CA LYS A 506 13.02 12.26 -33.87
C LYS A 506 14.21 11.62 -34.54
#